data_dd8deb0cd1567a3403bf2aa21bc1ee6b
#
_entry.id   dd8deb0cd1567a3403bf2aa21bc1ee6b
#
_cell.length_a   1.000
_cell.length_b   1.000
_cell.length_c   1.000
_cell.angle_alpha   90.00
_cell.angle_beta   90.00
_cell.angle_gamma   90.00
#
_symmetry.space_group_name_H-M   'P 1'
#
loop_
_entity.id
_entity.type
_entity.pdbx_description
1 polymer ?
#
loop_
_entity_poly.entity_id
_entity_poly.type
_entity_poly.pdbx_seq_one_letter_code
_entity_poly.pdbx_strand_id
1 'polypeptide(L)'
;MAKGSSNSRKEDARTFLISVAAELAGMHAQTLRTYDRLGLVSPRRTSGGGRRYSEHDVDLLREVQRLSQDEGVNLAGIKRIIELTNQVEALQSRVKELTEELAQTRVSQRRDVAVVPKSTALVVWQPRRGR
;
A
#
# COMPACT_ATOMS: atom_id res chain seq x y z
N MET A 1 0.69 -21.50 -5.11
CA MET A 1 -0.06 -21.23 -3.88
C MET A 1 0.77 -20.79 -2.69
N ALA A 2 2.04 -21.09 -2.64
CA ALA A 2 2.89 -20.79 -1.48
C ALA A 2 3.53 -19.40 -1.52
N LYS A 3 3.57 -18.72 -2.66
CA LYS A 3 4.32 -17.46 -2.79
C LYS A 3 3.66 -16.24 -2.15
N GLY A 4 2.35 -16.20 -2.08
CA GLY A 4 1.65 -15.11 -1.38
C GLY A 4 1.69 -15.24 0.13
N SER A 5 1.82 -16.45 0.61
CA SER A 5 1.80 -16.77 2.03
C SER A 5 3.14 -16.51 2.74
N SER A 6 4.26 -16.59 2.02
CA SER A 6 5.57 -16.41 2.64
C SER A 6 5.91 -14.93 2.88
N ASN A 7 5.40 -14.04 2.05
CA ASN A 7 5.65 -12.61 2.24
C ASN A 7 4.79 -12.05 3.38
N SER A 8 3.54 -12.46 3.45
CA SER A 8 2.67 -12.06 4.55
C SER A 8 3.17 -12.63 5.89
N ARG A 9 3.74 -13.83 5.90
CA ARG A 9 4.34 -14.40 7.11
C ARG A 9 5.57 -13.65 7.58
N LYS A 10 6.38 -13.11 6.65
CA LYS A 10 7.53 -12.28 7.01
C LYS A 10 7.11 -10.93 7.55
N GLU A 11 6.04 -10.37 7.01
CA GLU A 11 5.44 -9.14 7.54
C GLU A 11 4.80 -9.39 8.90
N ASP A 12 4.14 -10.54 9.07
CA ASP A 12 3.54 -10.95 10.34
C ASP A 12 4.58 -11.25 11.42
N ALA A 13 5.79 -11.69 11.04
CA ALA A 13 6.86 -11.99 11.98
C ALA A 13 7.43 -10.75 12.66
N ARG A 14 7.23 -9.55 12.07
CA ARG A 14 7.71 -8.28 12.62
C ARG A 14 6.53 -7.42 13.05
N THR A 15 5.92 -7.82 14.14
CA THR A 15 4.86 -7.04 14.75
C THR A 15 5.30 -6.59 16.14
N PHE A 16 4.76 -5.46 16.57
CA PHE A 16 5.10 -4.84 17.83
C PHE A 16 3.87 -4.71 18.72
N LEU A 17 4.06 -4.90 20.00
CA LEU A 17 3.05 -4.55 21.00
C LEU A 17 2.83 -3.04 20.99
N ILE A 18 1.66 -2.61 21.45
CA ILE A 18 1.30 -1.20 21.47
C ILE A 18 2.33 -0.32 22.19
N SER A 19 2.91 -0.79 23.29
CA SER A 19 3.92 -0.03 24.04
C SER A 19 5.18 0.21 23.20
N VAL A 20 5.63 -0.82 22.48
CA VAL A 20 6.82 -0.72 21.62
C VAL A 20 6.53 0.13 20.39
N ALA A 21 5.36 -0.08 19.76
CA ALA A 21 4.94 0.71 18.60
C ALA A 21 4.84 2.21 18.96
N ALA A 22 4.27 2.52 20.11
CA ALA A 22 4.17 3.89 20.60
C ALA A 22 5.55 4.54 20.79
N GLU A 23 6.47 3.79 21.39
CA GLU A 23 7.83 4.25 21.61
C GLU A 23 8.56 4.49 20.28
N LEU A 24 8.45 3.55 19.34
CA LEU A 24 9.05 3.67 18.02
C LEU A 24 8.48 4.84 17.21
N ALA A 25 7.19 5.11 17.37
CA ALA A 25 6.51 6.19 16.66
C ALA A 25 6.63 7.54 17.37
N GLY A 26 7.16 7.58 18.59
CA GLY A 26 7.26 8.80 19.38
C GLY A 26 5.92 9.33 19.89
N MET A 27 4.98 8.43 20.17
CA MET A 27 3.64 8.74 20.63
C MET A 27 3.34 8.05 21.96
N HIS A 28 2.28 8.48 22.61
CA HIS A 28 1.75 7.76 23.77
C HIS A 28 0.88 6.58 23.32
N ALA A 29 0.92 5.49 24.07
CA ALA A 29 0.09 4.32 23.78
C ALA A 29 -1.40 4.66 23.74
N GLN A 30 -1.84 5.59 24.57
CA GLN A 30 -3.24 6.05 24.57
C GLN A 30 -3.61 6.72 23.22
N THR A 31 -2.70 7.43 22.61
CA THR A 31 -2.90 8.02 21.27
C THR A 31 -3.12 6.92 20.24
N LEU A 32 -2.35 5.84 20.29
CA LEU A 32 -2.54 4.70 19.40
C LEU A 32 -3.91 4.04 19.59
N ARG A 33 -4.36 3.90 20.82
CA ARG A 33 -5.71 3.37 21.13
C ARG A 33 -6.79 4.27 20.55
N THR A 34 -6.62 5.57 20.67
CA THR A 34 -7.55 6.55 20.09
C THR A 34 -7.60 6.44 18.58
N TYR A 35 -6.45 6.33 17.93
CA TYR A 35 -6.37 6.19 16.47
C TYR A 35 -6.99 4.88 15.99
N ASP A 36 -6.83 3.80 16.75
CA ASP A 36 -7.50 2.52 16.46
C ASP A 36 -9.03 2.69 16.52
N ARG A 37 -9.55 3.32 17.56
CA ARG A 37 -10.99 3.57 17.70
C ARG A 37 -11.55 4.45 16.58
N LEU A 38 -10.77 5.41 16.12
CA LEU A 38 -11.15 6.31 15.03
C LEU A 38 -11.00 5.69 13.64
N GLY A 39 -10.42 4.50 13.57
CA GLY A 39 -10.17 3.82 12.31
C GLY A 39 -9.02 4.40 11.49
N LEU A 40 -8.15 5.18 12.12
CA LEU A 40 -6.98 5.77 11.44
C LEU A 40 -5.90 4.74 11.17
N VAL A 41 -5.60 3.93 12.17
CA VAL A 41 -4.65 2.83 12.08
C VAL A 41 -5.29 1.61 12.70
N SER A 42 -5.40 0.54 11.95
CA SER A 42 -6.06 -0.70 12.40
C SER A 42 -5.01 -1.78 12.67
N PRO A 43 -4.60 -1.97 13.92
CA PRO A 43 -3.66 -3.03 14.26
C PRO A 43 -4.32 -4.40 14.14
N ARG A 44 -3.51 -5.41 13.95
CA ARG A 44 -3.98 -6.78 14.05
C ARG A 44 -4.23 -7.13 15.51
N ARG A 45 -5.22 -7.98 15.73
CA ARG A 45 -5.53 -8.51 17.06
C ARG A 45 -4.97 -9.91 17.21
N THR A 46 -4.32 -10.17 18.34
CA THR A 46 -3.93 -11.53 18.70
C THR A 46 -5.16 -12.28 19.24
N SER A 47 -5.03 -13.60 19.37
CA SER A 47 -6.08 -14.44 19.93
C SER A 47 -6.50 -14.01 21.34
N GLY A 48 -5.61 -13.36 22.08
CA GLY A 48 -5.91 -12.79 23.41
C GLY A 48 -6.45 -11.38 23.38
N GLY A 49 -6.76 -10.80 22.22
CA GLY A 49 -7.30 -9.44 22.08
C GLY A 49 -6.25 -8.34 22.08
N GLY A 50 -4.97 -8.66 22.19
CA GLY A 50 -3.88 -7.69 22.16
C GLY A 50 -3.70 -7.05 20.79
N ARG A 51 -3.24 -5.80 20.78
CA ARG A 51 -2.95 -5.08 19.54
C ARG A 51 -1.54 -5.40 19.05
N ARG A 52 -1.40 -5.66 17.75
CA ARG A 52 -0.11 -5.87 17.09
C ARG A 52 0.04 -4.94 15.91
N TYR A 53 1.09 -4.18 15.91
CA TYR A 53 1.41 -3.17 14.88
C TYR A 53 2.55 -3.68 14.01
N SER A 54 2.38 -3.60 12.70
CA SER A 54 3.43 -3.93 11.73
C SER A 54 4.45 -2.80 11.61
N GLU A 55 5.57 -3.06 10.94
CA GLU A 55 6.54 -1.99 10.59
C GLU A 55 5.88 -0.91 9.74
N HIS A 56 5.02 -1.31 8.82
CA HIS A 56 4.23 -0.38 7.99
C HIS A 56 3.35 0.51 8.85
N ASP A 57 2.68 -0.05 9.85
CA ASP A 57 1.87 0.71 10.80
C ASP A 57 2.71 1.72 11.59
N VAL A 58 3.90 1.31 12.02
CA VAL A 58 4.82 2.20 12.74
C VAL A 58 5.28 3.35 11.85
N ASP A 59 5.62 3.08 10.61
CA ASP A 59 6.00 4.11 9.65
C ASP A 59 4.87 5.09 9.39
N LEU A 60 3.65 4.60 9.27
CA LEU A 60 2.45 5.42 9.13
C LEU A 60 2.25 6.31 10.35
N LEU A 61 2.42 5.75 11.55
CA LEU A 61 2.30 6.50 12.81
C LEU A 61 3.37 7.58 12.92
N ARG A 62 4.59 7.32 12.49
CA ARG A 62 5.66 8.32 12.44
C ARG A 62 5.29 9.47 11.51
N GLU A 63 4.74 9.16 10.34
CA GLU A 63 4.29 10.18 9.40
C GLU A 63 3.13 11.00 9.95
N VAL A 64 2.19 10.36 10.62
CA VAL A 64 1.09 11.05 11.33
C VAL A 64 1.63 12.00 12.39
N GLN A 65 2.62 11.56 13.15
CA GLN A 65 3.24 12.39 14.19
C GLN A 65 3.93 13.60 13.57
N ARG A 66 4.65 13.40 12.48
CA ARG A 66 5.30 14.49 11.75
C ARG A 66 4.28 15.51 11.24
N LEU A 67 3.21 15.04 10.62
CA LEU A 67 2.15 15.90 10.10
C LEU A 67 1.48 16.70 11.23
N SER A 68 1.24 16.05 12.36
CA SER A 68 0.59 16.70 13.49
C SER A 68 1.48 17.75 14.15
N GLN A 69 2.74 17.40 14.42
CA GLN A 69 3.63 18.26 15.21
C GLN A 69 4.40 19.26 14.36
N ASP A 70 4.94 18.83 13.23
CA ASP A 70 5.80 19.70 12.40
C ASP A 70 4.98 20.57 11.45
N GLU A 71 3.91 20.04 10.91
CA GLU A 71 3.07 20.75 9.94
C GLU A 71 1.74 21.23 10.51
N GLY A 72 1.42 20.87 11.74
CA GLY A 72 0.23 21.34 12.43
C GLY A 72 -1.10 20.86 11.83
N VAL A 73 -1.10 19.72 11.15
CA VAL A 73 -2.30 19.16 10.54
C VAL A 73 -3.24 18.65 11.65
N ASN A 74 -4.51 19.04 11.60
CA ASN A 74 -5.48 18.57 12.57
C ASN A 74 -5.92 17.12 12.33
N LEU A 75 -6.63 16.55 13.28
CA LEU A 75 -7.02 15.13 13.24
C LEU A 75 -7.84 14.78 12.00
N ALA A 76 -8.77 15.65 11.60
CA ALA A 76 -9.60 15.44 10.40
C ALA A 76 -8.73 15.39 9.14
N GLY A 77 -7.75 16.29 9.05
CA GLY A 77 -6.78 16.32 7.95
C GLY A 77 -5.90 15.08 7.93
N ILE A 78 -5.43 14.65 9.09
CA ILE A 78 -4.62 13.43 9.24
C ILE A 78 -5.42 12.22 8.75
N LYS A 79 -6.68 12.10 9.16
CA LYS A 79 -7.57 11.02 8.71
C LYS A 79 -7.68 11.01 7.18
N ARG A 80 -7.89 12.16 6.58
CA ARG A 80 -8.00 12.30 5.13
C ARG A 80 -6.69 11.92 4.43
N ILE A 81 -5.56 12.33 4.98
CA ILE A 81 -4.25 11.98 4.44
C ILE A 81 -4.02 10.47 4.47
N ILE A 82 -4.37 9.82 5.57
CA ILE A 82 -4.26 8.36 5.70
C ILE A 82 -5.13 7.65 4.66
N GLU A 83 -6.37 8.08 4.50
CA GLU A 83 -7.28 7.52 3.49
C GLU A 83 -6.70 7.64 2.07
N LEU A 84 -6.19 8.82 1.74
CA LEU A 84 -5.58 9.07 0.43
C LEU A 84 -4.29 8.27 0.24
N THR A 85 -3.46 8.16 1.27
CA THR A 85 -2.24 7.35 1.25
C THR A 85 -2.57 5.88 0.98
N ASN A 86 -3.58 5.35 1.65
CA ASN A 86 -4.02 3.98 1.43
C ASN A 86 -4.53 3.77 0.00
N GLN A 87 -5.27 4.73 -0.54
CA GLN A 87 -5.72 4.68 -1.94
C GLN A 87 -4.54 4.71 -2.91
N VAL A 88 -3.56 5.55 -2.67
CA VAL A 88 -2.34 5.63 -3.49
C VAL A 88 -1.60 4.30 -3.47
N GLU A 89 -1.40 3.72 -2.30
CA GLU A 89 -0.73 2.42 -2.16
C GLU A 89 -1.49 1.31 -2.89
N ALA A 90 -2.81 1.27 -2.75
CA ALA A 90 -3.64 0.30 -3.46
C ALA A 90 -3.53 0.46 -4.98
N LEU A 91 -3.54 1.70 -5.47
CA LEU A 91 -3.38 2.00 -6.89
C LEU A 91 -1.99 1.63 -7.40
N GLN A 92 -0.95 1.90 -6.64
CA GLN A 92 0.42 1.51 -6.97
C GLN A 92 0.56 0.00 -7.08
N SER A 93 -0.03 -0.73 -6.15
CA SER A 93 -0.06 -2.21 -6.20
C SER A 93 -0.80 -2.70 -7.44
N ARG A 94 -1.92 -2.08 -7.79
CA ARG A 94 -2.68 -2.45 -8.97
C ARG A 94 -1.92 -2.15 -10.26
N VAL A 95 -1.23 -1.01 -10.32
CA VAL A 95 -0.36 -0.66 -11.46
C VAL A 95 0.73 -1.70 -11.62
N LYS A 96 1.36 -2.10 -10.53
CA LYS A 96 2.39 -3.14 -10.55
C LYS A 96 1.85 -4.46 -11.09
N GLU A 97 0.71 -4.91 -10.61
CA GLU A 97 0.05 -6.13 -11.09
C GLU A 97 -0.24 -6.05 -12.59
N LEU A 98 -0.83 -4.94 -13.04
CA LEU A 98 -1.17 -4.75 -14.45
C LEU A 98 0.08 -4.69 -15.34
N THR A 99 1.15 -4.08 -14.85
CA THR A 99 2.43 -4.03 -15.56
C THR A 99 3.02 -5.42 -15.72
N GLU A 100 2.97 -6.23 -14.67
CA GLU A 100 3.44 -7.63 -14.71
C GLU A 100 2.58 -8.48 -15.64
N GLU A 101 1.26 -8.35 -15.58
CA GLU A 101 0.34 -9.04 -16.49
C GLU A 101 0.61 -8.65 -17.94
N LEU A 102 0.82 -7.37 -18.21
CA LEU A 102 1.12 -6.87 -19.54
C LEU A 102 2.45 -7.44 -20.06
N ALA A 103 3.47 -7.48 -19.21
CA ALA A 103 4.77 -8.06 -19.56
C ALA A 103 4.64 -9.54 -19.89
N GLN A 104 3.88 -10.29 -19.10
CA GLN A 104 3.61 -11.71 -19.37
C GLN A 104 2.83 -11.92 -20.67
N THR A 105 1.83 -11.09 -20.91
CA THR A 105 1.06 -11.14 -22.15
C THR A 105 1.92 -10.85 -23.36
N ARG A 106 2.83 -9.88 -23.28
CA ARG A 106 3.77 -9.56 -24.35
C ARG A 106 4.72 -10.71 -24.63
N VAL A 107 5.25 -11.36 -23.61
CA VAL A 107 6.10 -12.53 -23.74
C VAL A 107 5.35 -13.69 -24.39
N SER A 108 4.13 -13.94 -23.95
CA SER A 108 3.26 -14.96 -24.52
C SER A 108 2.97 -14.68 -26.00
N GLN A 109 2.64 -13.44 -26.34
CA GLN A 109 2.40 -13.04 -27.73
C GLN A 109 3.64 -13.17 -28.61
N ARG A 110 4.83 -12.89 -28.08
CA ARG A 110 6.08 -13.08 -28.80
C ARG A 110 6.33 -14.55 -29.13
N ARG A 111 5.96 -15.46 -28.27
CA ARG A 111 6.06 -16.90 -28.53
C ARG A 111 5.09 -17.37 -29.62
N ASP A 112 3.91 -16.74 -29.69
CA ASP A 112 2.89 -17.08 -30.65
C ASP A 112 2.98 -16.27 -31.95
N VAL A 113 3.87 -15.30 -32.01
CA VAL A 113 3.95 -14.27 -33.05
C VAL A 113 4.63 -14.70 -34.32
N ALA A 114 4.99 -15.97 -34.47
CA ALA A 114 5.52 -16.41 -35.75
C ALA A 114 4.57 -16.16 -36.93
N VAL A 115 3.35 -15.69 -36.71
CA VAL A 115 2.30 -15.64 -37.72
C VAL A 115 1.47 -14.34 -37.71
N VAL A 116 1.95 -13.26 -37.12
CA VAL A 116 1.18 -12.00 -37.18
C VAL A 116 1.35 -11.36 -38.56
N PRO A 117 0.23 -11.14 -39.28
CA PRO A 117 0.30 -10.45 -40.56
C PRO A 117 0.81 -9.04 -40.39
N LYS A 118 1.70 -8.62 -41.28
CA LYS A 118 2.24 -7.25 -41.27
C LYS A 118 1.17 -6.18 -41.37
N SER A 119 0.02 -6.51 -41.96
CA SER A 119 -1.10 -5.59 -42.08
C SER A 119 -1.66 -5.13 -40.73
N THR A 120 -1.55 -5.96 -39.70
CA THR A 120 -2.01 -5.61 -38.36
C THR A 120 -1.10 -4.61 -37.68
N ALA A 121 0.18 -4.65 -38.01
CA ALA A 121 1.16 -3.71 -37.45
C ALA A 121 1.03 -2.29 -38.03
N LEU A 122 0.33 -2.13 -39.14
CA LEU A 122 0.14 -0.83 -39.78
C LEU A 122 -1.05 -0.06 -39.24
N VAL A 123 -1.89 -0.70 -38.44
CA VAL A 123 -3.00 -0.02 -37.78
C VAL A 123 -2.48 0.58 -36.48
N VAL A 124 -1.63 1.57 -36.63
CA VAL A 124 -1.19 2.38 -35.50
C VAL A 124 -2.16 3.51 -35.34
N TRP A 125 -2.83 3.52 -34.20
CA TRP A 125 -3.68 4.65 -33.84
C TRP A 125 -2.82 5.90 -33.73
N GLN A 126 -3.13 6.89 -34.54
CA GLN A 126 -2.49 8.20 -34.45
C GLN A 126 -3.48 9.21 -33.91
N PRO A 127 -3.12 9.89 -32.83
CA PRO A 127 -3.97 10.97 -32.34
C PRO A 127 -4.10 12.05 -33.41
N ARG A 128 -5.31 12.53 -33.60
CA ARG A 128 -5.53 13.66 -34.50
C ARG A 128 -4.76 14.86 -33.99
N ARG A 129 -3.83 15.28 -34.80
CA ARG A 129 -3.09 16.49 -34.49
C ARG A 129 -3.87 17.72 -34.91
N GLY A 130 -3.77 18.72 -34.09
CA GLY A 130 -3.84 20.06 -34.55
C GLY A 130 -5.19 20.53 -35.01
N ARG A 131 -6.00 20.47 -34.12
CA ARG A 131 -7.16 21.30 -34.43
C ARG A 131 -7.84 21.75 -33.20
#